data_dd28d78f0d59157d3cb8f22c2bccd418
#
_entry.id   dd28d78f0d59157d3cb8f22c2bccd418
#
_cell.length_a   1.000
_cell.length_b   1.000
_cell.length_c   1.000
_cell.angle_alpha   90.00
_cell.angle_beta   90.00
_cell.angle_gamma   90.00
#
_symmetry.space_group_name_H-M   'P 1'
#
loop_
_entity.id
_entity.type
_entity.pdbx_description
1 polymer ?
#
loop_
_entity_poly.entity_id
_entity_poly.type
_entity_poly.pdbx_seq_one_letter_code
_entity_poly.pdbx_strand_id
1 'polypeptide(L)'
;MGRQASIGFERNVVIDVTADKITVGNAFVVSGRLEHRSLVHFVVEAIDRHARSWGRPPDSFYWVPSLQFVVAPDGQSNLKILMAELRSFGLPSRVRNRSEPHEQQPSQRP
;
A
#
# COMPACT_ATOMS: atom_id res chain seq x y z
N MET A 1 -22.07 13.56 25.79
CA MET A 1 -21.76 12.70 24.84
C MET A 1 -20.73 13.22 23.92
N GLY A 2 -19.72 12.50 23.77
CA GLY A 2 -18.68 12.91 22.90
C GLY A 2 -19.13 12.87 21.46
N ARG A 3 -18.54 13.71 20.66
CA ARG A 3 -18.78 13.66 19.26
C ARG A 3 -17.83 12.69 18.64
N GLN A 4 -18.34 11.80 17.87
CA GLN A 4 -17.49 10.85 17.21
C GLN A 4 -16.93 11.42 15.94
N ALA A 5 -15.73 10.98 15.58
CA ALA A 5 -15.16 11.33 14.30
C ALA A 5 -16.03 10.71 13.22
N SER A 6 -16.49 11.52 12.29
CA SER A 6 -17.41 11.04 11.26
C SER A 6 -16.92 11.29 9.85
N ILE A 7 -15.79 11.97 9.68
CA ILE A 7 -15.31 12.32 8.35
C ILE A 7 -13.97 11.62 8.13
N GLY A 8 -13.91 10.79 7.12
CA GLY A 8 -12.66 10.11 6.78
C GLY A 8 -11.73 11.05 6.02
N PHE A 9 -10.48 11.08 6.44
CA PHE A 9 -9.47 11.91 5.83
C PHE A 9 -8.43 10.98 5.24
N GLU A 10 -8.42 10.84 3.93
CA GLU A 10 -7.55 9.87 3.27
C GLU A 10 -6.12 10.39 3.21
N ARG A 11 -5.19 9.49 3.51
CA ARG A 11 -3.78 9.75 3.29
C ARG A 11 -3.17 8.55 2.60
N ASN A 12 -2.28 8.81 1.68
CA ASN A 12 -1.71 7.76 0.86
C ASN A 12 -0.67 6.97 1.61
N VAL A 13 -0.71 5.66 1.41
CA VAL A 13 0.33 4.75 1.86
C VAL A 13 0.83 4.06 0.62
N VAL A 14 2.07 4.29 0.26
CA VAL A 14 2.64 3.70 -0.95
C VAL A 14 3.19 2.33 -0.63
N ILE A 15 2.76 1.35 -1.40
CA ILE A 15 3.20 -0.04 -1.26
C ILE A 15 3.84 -0.46 -2.56
N ASP A 16 5.16 -0.62 -2.53
CA ASP A 16 5.90 -1.08 -3.70
C ASP A 16 5.94 -2.60 -3.69
N VAL A 17 5.59 -3.20 -4.82
CA VAL A 17 5.47 -4.65 -4.93
C VAL A 17 6.35 -5.14 -6.07
N THR A 18 7.32 -5.97 -5.73
CA THR A 18 8.14 -6.64 -6.72
C THR A 18 8.01 -8.15 -6.54
N ALA A 19 8.71 -8.91 -7.34
CA ALA A 19 8.63 -10.38 -7.25
C ALA A 19 9.11 -10.90 -5.90
N ASP A 20 10.08 -10.22 -5.30
CA ASP A 20 10.72 -10.75 -4.11
C ASP A 20 10.70 -9.80 -2.93
N LYS A 21 10.06 -8.64 -3.06
CA LYS A 21 10.08 -7.67 -1.96
C LYS A 21 8.82 -6.83 -1.97
N ILE A 22 8.32 -6.54 -0.78
CA ILE A 22 7.20 -5.61 -0.62
C ILE A 22 7.66 -4.53 0.35
N THR A 23 7.49 -3.27 -0.05
CA THR A 23 7.91 -2.14 0.76
C THR A 23 6.70 -1.29 1.09
N VAL A 24 6.52 -0.99 2.37
CA VAL A 24 5.43 -0.11 2.84
C VAL A 24 6.11 1.05 3.57
N GLY A 25 6.08 2.22 2.96
CA GLY A 25 6.79 3.35 3.52
C GLY A 25 8.28 3.02 3.65
N ASN A 26 8.79 3.01 4.87
CA ASN A 26 10.19 2.70 5.13
C ASN A 26 10.43 1.24 5.49
N ALA A 27 9.37 0.45 5.64
CA ALA A 27 9.50 -0.95 6.05
C ALA A 27 9.42 -1.84 4.82
N PHE A 28 10.16 -2.94 4.85
CA PHE A 28 10.09 -3.87 3.74
C PHE A 28 10.25 -5.30 4.25
N VAL A 29 9.84 -6.24 3.41
CA VAL A 29 10.00 -7.65 3.68
C VAL A 29 10.33 -8.35 2.38
N VAL A 30 11.17 -9.39 2.47
CA VAL A 30 11.51 -10.24 1.34
C VAL A 30 10.45 -11.33 1.28
N SER A 31 9.60 -11.25 0.26
CA SER A 31 8.39 -12.07 0.22
C SER A 31 8.67 -13.55 0.04
N GLY A 32 9.76 -13.89 -0.63
CA GLY A 32 10.05 -15.29 -0.89
C GLY A 32 10.34 -16.12 0.34
N ARG A 33 10.50 -15.49 1.48
CA ARG A 33 10.82 -16.21 2.71
C ARG A 33 9.62 -16.38 3.62
N LEU A 34 8.46 -15.90 3.23
CA LEU A 34 7.31 -15.90 4.10
C LEU A 34 6.15 -16.62 3.45
N GLU A 35 5.33 -17.25 4.29
CA GLU A 35 4.04 -17.74 3.85
C GLU A 35 3.13 -16.58 3.56
N HIS A 36 2.09 -16.84 2.79
CA HIS A 36 1.14 -15.78 2.42
C HIS A 36 0.56 -15.09 3.64
N ARG A 37 0.20 -15.86 4.66
CA ARG A 37 -0.38 -15.27 5.86
C ARG A 37 0.59 -14.31 6.54
N SER A 38 1.84 -14.73 6.67
CA SER A 38 2.85 -13.89 7.30
C SER A 38 3.14 -12.64 6.48
N LEU A 39 3.11 -12.79 5.17
CA LEU A 39 3.34 -11.66 4.29
C LEU A 39 2.24 -10.62 4.45
N VAL A 40 0.98 -11.07 4.45
CA VAL A 40 -0.15 -10.18 4.62
C VAL A 40 -0.10 -9.52 5.99
N HIS A 41 0.22 -10.29 7.02
CA HIS A 41 0.32 -9.77 8.38
C HIS A 41 1.36 -8.65 8.46
N PHE A 42 2.52 -8.87 7.83
CA PHE A 42 3.55 -7.85 7.80
C PHE A 42 3.03 -6.56 7.17
N VAL A 43 2.34 -6.69 6.02
CA VAL A 43 1.86 -5.52 5.31
C VAL A 43 0.82 -4.78 6.13
N VAL A 44 -0.11 -5.51 6.75
CA VAL A 44 -1.14 -4.89 7.57
C VAL A 44 -0.52 -4.13 8.74
N GLU A 45 0.44 -4.74 9.40
CA GLU A 45 1.10 -4.09 10.53
C GLU A 45 1.88 -2.87 10.06
N ALA A 46 2.51 -2.96 8.91
CA ALA A 46 3.29 -1.84 8.39
C ALA A 46 2.38 -0.67 8.02
N ILE A 47 1.21 -0.96 7.45
CA ILE A 47 0.23 0.08 7.14
C ILE A 47 -0.21 0.76 8.44
N ASP A 48 -0.53 -0.02 9.45
CA ASP A 48 -0.99 0.53 10.72
C ASP A 48 0.09 1.40 11.36
N ARG A 49 1.32 0.92 11.36
CA ARG A 49 2.42 1.68 11.94
C ARG A 49 2.64 2.98 11.18
N HIS A 50 2.52 2.92 9.86
CA HIS A 50 2.68 4.11 9.03
C HIS A 50 1.59 5.13 9.36
N ALA A 51 0.35 4.66 9.50
CA ALA A 51 -0.77 5.55 9.81
C ALA A 51 -0.60 6.20 11.18
N ARG A 52 -0.07 5.46 12.14
CA ARG A 52 0.17 6.02 13.45
C ARG A 52 1.19 7.15 13.45
N SER A 53 2.09 7.13 12.48
CA SER A 53 3.09 8.18 12.38
C SER A 53 2.48 9.50 11.94
N TRP A 54 1.26 9.49 11.45
CA TRP A 54 0.60 10.73 11.02
C TRP A 54 0.14 11.60 12.17
N GLY A 55 0.09 11.04 13.37
CA GLY A 55 -0.35 11.78 14.52
C GLY A 55 -1.86 11.85 14.62
N ARG A 56 -2.34 12.76 15.45
CA ARG A 56 -3.77 12.90 15.70
C ARG A 56 -4.40 13.65 14.54
N PRO A 57 -5.54 13.16 14.04
CA PRO A 57 -6.23 13.91 12.97
C PRO A 57 -6.96 15.12 13.57
N PRO A 58 -7.39 16.05 12.72
CA PRO A 58 -8.22 17.17 13.20
C PRO A 58 -9.51 16.69 13.82
N ASP A 59 -10.13 17.53 14.63
CA ASP A 59 -11.38 17.18 15.28
C ASP A 59 -12.43 16.80 14.24
N SER A 60 -13.18 15.77 14.58
CA SER A 60 -14.22 15.20 13.72
C SER A 60 -13.70 14.44 12.52
N PHE A 61 -12.40 14.26 12.41
CA PHE A 61 -11.81 13.49 11.33
C PHE A 61 -11.16 12.23 11.86
N TYR A 62 -11.01 11.24 11.00
CA TYR A 62 -10.21 10.07 11.30
C TYR A 62 -9.41 9.70 10.05
N TRP A 63 -8.26 9.09 10.28
CA TRP A 63 -7.37 8.74 9.18
C TRP A 63 -7.91 7.53 8.43
N VAL A 64 -7.89 7.60 7.10
CA VAL A 64 -8.23 6.48 6.25
C VAL A 64 -7.02 6.22 5.36
N PRO A 65 -6.28 5.15 5.60
CA PRO A 65 -5.15 4.83 4.71
C PRO A 65 -5.67 4.52 3.32
N SER A 66 -5.14 5.22 2.33
CA SER A 66 -5.48 5.00 0.94
C SER A 66 -4.28 4.29 0.31
N LEU A 67 -4.47 3.04 -0.06
CA LEU A 67 -3.35 2.20 -0.47
C LEU A 67 -3.00 2.47 -1.92
N GLN A 68 -1.74 2.81 -2.15
CA GLN A 68 -1.26 3.09 -3.49
C GLN A 68 -0.25 2.01 -3.85
N PHE A 69 -0.69 1.00 -4.56
CA PHE A 69 0.19 -0.09 -4.97
C PHE A 69 0.96 0.32 -6.21
N VAL A 70 2.27 0.26 -6.12
CA VAL A 70 3.15 0.50 -7.26
C VAL A 70 3.80 -0.84 -7.56
N VAL A 71 3.43 -1.44 -8.69
CA VAL A 71 3.73 -2.83 -8.96
C VAL A 71 4.73 -2.94 -10.10
N ALA A 72 5.87 -3.56 -9.82
CA ALA A 72 6.85 -3.85 -10.85
C ALA A 72 6.30 -4.93 -11.79
N PRO A 73 6.83 -5.03 -13.01
CA PRO A 73 6.33 -6.03 -13.94
C PRO A 73 6.34 -7.45 -13.40
N ASP A 74 7.29 -7.77 -12.51
CA ASP A 74 7.39 -9.10 -11.94
C ASP A 74 6.65 -9.22 -10.60
N GLY A 75 5.90 -8.21 -10.18
CA GLY A 75 5.27 -8.21 -8.88
C GLY A 75 3.81 -8.63 -8.85
N GLN A 76 3.26 -9.09 -9.98
CA GLN A 76 1.84 -9.35 -10.06
C GLN A 76 1.36 -10.47 -9.14
N SER A 77 2.17 -11.50 -8.94
CA SER A 77 1.78 -12.59 -8.05
C SER A 77 1.60 -12.11 -6.63
N ASN A 78 2.55 -11.32 -6.14
CA ASN A 78 2.45 -10.78 -4.79
C ASN A 78 1.28 -9.80 -4.67
N LEU A 79 1.05 -9.02 -5.73
CA LEU A 79 -0.09 -8.11 -5.72
C LEU A 79 -1.40 -8.86 -5.55
N LYS A 80 -1.57 -9.98 -6.26
CA LYS A 80 -2.80 -10.76 -6.15
C LYS A 80 -3.02 -11.24 -4.72
N ILE A 81 -1.95 -11.72 -4.08
CA ILE A 81 -2.05 -12.19 -2.70
C ILE A 81 -2.52 -11.05 -1.80
N LEU A 82 -1.90 -9.88 -1.94
CA LEU A 82 -2.23 -8.76 -1.08
C LEU A 82 -3.64 -8.25 -1.34
N MET A 83 -4.01 -8.13 -2.60
CA MET A 83 -5.34 -7.61 -2.92
C MET A 83 -6.44 -8.53 -2.41
N ALA A 84 -6.23 -9.85 -2.53
CA ALA A 84 -7.25 -10.79 -2.08
C ALA A 84 -7.50 -10.66 -0.58
N GLU A 85 -6.43 -10.46 0.20
CA GLU A 85 -6.56 -10.38 1.64
C GLU A 85 -6.94 -9.01 2.13
N LEU A 86 -6.38 -7.97 1.52
CA LEU A 86 -6.62 -6.61 2.00
C LEU A 86 -7.99 -6.08 1.62
N ARG A 87 -8.65 -6.74 0.65
CA ARG A 87 -9.99 -6.32 0.25
C ARG A 87 -10.95 -6.31 1.42
N SER A 88 -10.80 -7.25 2.34
CA SER A 88 -11.72 -7.36 3.46
C SER A 88 -11.63 -6.20 4.42
N PHE A 89 -10.57 -5.42 4.36
CA PHE A 89 -10.45 -4.27 5.24
C PHE A 89 -11.20 -3.05 4.70
N GLY A 90 -11.63 -3.08 3.46
CA GLY A 90 -12.42 -1.99 2.91
C GLY A 90 -11.70 -0.69 2.71
N LEU A 91 -10.38 -0.71 2.64
CA LEU A 91 -9.62 0.51 2.44
C LEU A 91 -9.58 0.90 0.97
N PRO A 92 -9.62 2.20 0.67
CA PRO A 92 -9.45 2.63 -0.72
C PRO A 92 -8.10 2.17 -1.24
N SER A 93 -8.05 1.72 -2.47
CA SER A 93 -6.79 1.27 -3.03
C SER A 93 -6.75 1.55 -4.52
N ARG A 94 -5.56 1.80 -5.01
CA ARG A 94 -5.29 2.00 -6.42
C ARG A 94 -4.06 1.22 -6.77
N VAL A 95 -4.00 0.77 -8.02
CA VAL A 95 -2.87 0.01 -8.52
C VAL A 95 -2.28 0.77 -9.70
N ARG A 96 -0.98 0.97 -9.65
CA ARG A 96 -0.26 1.57 -10.74
C ARG A 96 0.90 0.67 -11.10
N ASN A 97 1.03 0.35 -12.38
CA ASN A 97 2.15 -0.45 -12.84
C ASN A 97 3.35 0.45 -12.99
N ARG A 98 4.50 -0.03 -12.49
CA ARG A 98 5.74 0.71 -12.63
C ARG A 98 6.24 0.52 -14.06
N SER A 99 6.46 1.63 -14.74
CA SER A 99 6.96 1.58 -16.09
C SER A 99 8.46 1.46 -16.10
N GLU A 100 8.97 0.82 -17.13
CA GLU A 100 10.39 0.84 -17.35
C GLU A 100 10.80 2.23 -17.79
N PRO A 101 11.91 2.74 -17.31
CA PRO A 101 12.30 4.09 -17.69
C PRO A 101 12.43 4.30 -19.19
N HIS A 102 12.94 3.31 -19.90
CA HIS A 102 13.11 3.48 -21.35
C HIS A 102 11.79 3.42 -22.10
N GLU A 103 10.77 2.91 -21.48
CA GLU A 103 9.49 2.86 -22.15
C GLU A 103 8.82 4.19 -22.16
N GLN A 104 9.25 5.00 -21.27
CA GLN A 104 8.59 6.25 -21.22
C GLN A 104 8.99 7.17 -22.25
N GLN A 105 10.00 6.87 -22.84
CA GLN A 105 10.36 7.66 -23.81
C GLN A 105 10.09 7.42 -25.00
N PRO A 106 9.78 7.07 -25.36
CA PRO A 106 9.68 7.02 -26.36
C PRO A 106 9.51 7.72 -27.03
N SER A 107 9.60 7.60 -26.88
CA SER A 107 9.57 7.98 -27.27
C SER A 107 9.83 8.63 -27.50
N GLN A 108 10.02 8.81 -27.43
CA GLN A 108 10.40 9.53 -27.52
C GLN A 108 10.87 9.71 -28.32
N ARG A 109 10.83 9.30 -28.96
CA ARG A 109 11.23 9.45 -29.59
C ARG A 109 11.39 9.84 -30.19
N PRO A 110 11.73 10.02 -30.33
CA PRO A 110 12.11 10.59 -30.91
C PRO A 110 12.11 11.15 -31.35
#